data_97217d39fd132dd79248f1440c1407b4
#
_entry.id   97217d39fd132dd79248f1440c1407b4
#
_cell.length_a   1.000
_cell.length_b   1.000
_cell.length_c   1.000
_cell.angle_alpha   90.00
_cell.angle_beta   90.00
_cell.angle_gamma   90.00
#
_symmetry.space_group_name_H-M   'P 1'
#
loop_
_entity.id
_entity.type
_entity.pdbx_description
1 polymer ?
#
loop_
_entity_poly.entity_id
_entity_poly.type
_entity_poly.pdbx_seq_one_letter_code
_entity_poly.pdbx_strand_id
1 'polypeptide(L)'
;MINMRSILTYSLAILGLICFLSVFFESNNPQIIFSAILIGMMGFFRINPLIYQKISFLNDFKLDLCISLSAAFFIIKEISSDFGQTLWFLSICAWLHSWLAVEKLMSKESKIFPLVYSFGIPILFGFWLLFFWEVITVGLKIPTVILPPPSMIAIKFMSSLDILFADFQQTFMKSVLAGYFIGCSSAFIFAVLIDKNDFLRRGLLPVGNFISALPIVGIAPIMVMWFGFDWQSKAAVVVVMTFFPMLVNTLSGLNSSSLIERDLLNTYAASYWQTLFKLRLPAAMPFIFNALKINSTLALIGAIVAEFFGTPIVGIGFRISTEVGRMNLDMVWAEITVAAIAGSVSYGALSLIERLVTAWHPSYRLKNN
;
A
#
# COMPACT_ATOMS: atom_id res chain seq x y z
N MET A 1 4.00 -27.75 -27.06
CA MET A 1 3.63 -26.55 -26.28
C MET A 1 4.78 -25.56 -26.35
N ILE A 2 4.64 -24.49 -27.10
CA ILE A 2 5.62 -23.39 -27.12
C ILE A 2 5.57 -22.75 -25.75
N ASN A 3 6.66 -22.81 -25.01
CA ASN A 3 6.72 -22.34 -23.65
C ASN A 3 6.59 -20.81 -23.67
N MET A 4 5.67 -20.24 -22.89
CA MET A 4 5.42 -18.77 -22.82
C MET A 4 6.72 -17.97 -22.69
N ARG A 5 7.72 -18.58 -22.05
CA ARG A 5 9.10 -18.09 -21.88
C ARG A 5 9.86 -17.95 -23.22
N SER A 6 9.68 -18.88 -24.15
CA SER A 6 10.32 -18.78 -25.47
C SER A 6 9.69 -17.70 -26.33
N ILE A 7 8.36 -17.53 -26.25
CA ILE A 7 7.66 -16.46 -26.95
C ILE A 7 8.13 -15.10 -26.44
N LEU A 8 8.19 -14.89 -25.12
CA LEU A 8 8.67 -13.66 -24.49
C LEU A 8 10.12 -13.34 -24.86
N THR A 9 11.01 -14.34 -24.88
CA THR A 9 12.41 -14.13 -25.27
C THR A 9 12.57 -13.76 -26.74
N TYR A 10 11.84 -14.39 -27.65
CA TYR A 10 11.89 -14.04 -29.06
C TYR A 10 11.23 -12.68 -29.36
N SER A 11 10.12 -12.37 -28.72
CA SER A 11 9.47 -11.06 -28.88
C SER A 11 10.35 -9.92 -28.36
N LEU A 12 11.06 -10.11 -27.25
CA LEU A 12 12.03 -9.15 -26.72
C LEU A 12 13.25 -8.95 -27.61
N ALA A 13 13.73 -10.03 -28.22
CA ALA A 13 14.83 -9.94 -29.15
C ALA A 13 14.44 -9.13 -30.41
N ILE A 14 13.24 -9.36 -30.93
CA ILE A 14 12.71 -8.61 -32.09
C ILE A 14 12.44 -7.16 -31.72
N LEU A 15 11.79 -6.91 -30.59
CA LEU A 15 11.53 -5.55 -30.09
C LEU A 15 12.83 -4.80 -29.78
N GLY A 16 13.82 -5.45 -29.19
CA GLY A 16 15.13 -4.88 -28.92
C GLY A 16 15.86 -4.48 -30.21
N LEU A 17 15.74 -5.28 -31.26
CA LEU A 17 16.32 -4.98 -32.59
C LEU A 17 15.58 -3.81 -33.27
N ILE A 18 14.28 -3.75 -33.15
CA ILE A 18 13.47 -2.62 -33.63
C ILE A 18 13.83 -1.34 -32.89
N CYS A 19 13.96 -1.38 -31.55
CA CYS A 19 14.41 -0.26 -30.75
C CYS A 19 15.80 0.22 -31.15
N PHE A 20 16.73 -0.71 -31.37
CA PHE A 20 18.09 -0.37 -31.83
C PHE A 20 18.07 0.37 -33.17
N LEU A 21 17.31 -0.14 -34.13
CA LEU A 21 17.19 0.48 -35.44
C LEU A 21 16.49 1.84 -35.38
N SER A 22 15.40 1.98 -34.64
CA SER A 22 14.67 3.25 -34.53
C SER A 22 15.50 4.34 -33.83
N VAL A 23 16.22 4.01 -32.75
CA VAL A 23 17.11 4.95 -32.04
C VAL A 23 18.25 5.40 -32.93
N PHE A 24 18.81 4.53 -33.72
CA PHE A 24 19.94 4.86 -34.61
C PHE A 24 19.55 5.86 -35.72
N PHE A 25 18.28 5.83 -36.13
CA PHE A 25 17.77 6.76 -37.16
C PHE A 25 17.15 8.04 -36.60
N GLU A 26 16.64 8.06 -35.38
CA GLU A 26 15.87 9.18 -34.81
C GLU A 26 16.60 9.99 -33.74
N SER A 27 17.59 9.41 -33.06
CA SER A 27 18.19 10.05 -31.88
C SER A 27 19.67 10.39 -32.09
N ASN A 28 20.00 11.67 -31.89
CA ASN A 28 21.41 12.12 -31.83
C ASN A 28 22.00 12.05 -30.42
N ASN A 29 21.24 11.57 -29.42
CA ASN A 29 21.69 11.53 -28.03
C ASN A 29 22.50 10.27 -27.74
N PRO A 30 23.79 10.35 -27.38
CA PRO A 30 24.66 9.21 -27.18
C PRO A 30 24.20 8.28 -26.03
N GLN A 31 23.47 8.80 -25.03
CA GLN A 31 23.00 8.02 -23.89
C GLN A 31 21.81 7.13 -24.24
N ILE A 32 20.88 7.65 -25.06
CA ILE A 32 19.76 6.87 -25.61
C ILE A 32 20.28 5.79 -26.56
N ILE A 33 21.20 6.14 -27.43
CA ILE A 33 21.87 5.19 -28.35
C ILE A 33 22.54 4.08 -27.55
N PHE A 34 23.26 4.41 -26.48
CA PHE A 34 23.92 3.43 -25.62
C PHE A 34 22.93 2.47 -24.94
N SER A 35 21.83 2.97 -24.41
CA SER A 35 20.79 2.13 -23.79
C SER A 35 20.10 1.21 -24.82
N ALA A 36 19.84 1.70 -26.01
CA ALA A 36 19.29 0.90 -27.11
C ALA A 36 20.25 -0.17 -27.61
N ILE A 37 21.57 0.15 -27.69
CA ILE A 37 22.61 -0.82 -28.01
C ILE A 37 22.63 -1.93 -26.96
N LEU A 38 22.58 -1.61 -25.65
CA LEU A 38 22.56 -2.61 -24.59
C LEU A 38 21.36 -3.55 -24.69
N ILE A 39 20.16 -2.99 -24.90
CA ILE A 39 18.93 -3.77 -25.06
C ILE A 39 18.98 -4.62 -26.34
N GLY A 40 19.45 -4.07 -27.46
CA GLY A 40 19.60 -4.78 -28.71
C GLY A 40 20.64 -5.91 -28.65
N MET A 41 21.78 -5.67 -28.02
CA MET A 41 22.81 -6.69 -27.79
C MET A 41 22.30 -7.84 -26.95
N MET A 42 21.56 -7.59 -25.87
CA MET A 42 20.98 -8.66 -25.07
C MET A 42 19.91 -9.46 -25.81
N GLY A 43 19.11 -8.80 -26.64
CA GLY A 43 18.18 -9.48 -27.55
C GLY A 43 18.95 -10.45 -28.48
N PHE A 44 20.03 -9.98 -29.08
CA PHE A 44 20.88 -10.79 -29.98
C PHE A 44 21.57 -11.96 -29.28
N PHE A 45 22.13 -11.74 -28.08
CA PHE A 45 22.76 -12.82 -27.29
C PHE A 45 21.76 -13.91 -26.90
N ARG A 46 20.48 -13.58 -26.73
CA ARG A 46 19.43 -14.56 -26.41
C ARG A 46 18.98 -15.40 -27.60
N ILE A 47 19.05 -14.88 -28.81
CA ILE A 47 18.75 -15.64 -30.01
C ILE A 47 19.80 -16.69 -30.27
N ASN A 48 21.06 -16.49 -29.83
CA ASN A 48 22.15 -17.42 -30.06
C ASN A 48 22.26 -18.48 -28.94
N PRO A 49 21.80 -19.73 -29.17
CA PRO A 49 21.75 -20.76 -28.13
C PRO A 49 23.14 -21.16 -27.61
N LEU A 50 24.21 -21.01 -28.43
CA LEU A 50 25.57 -21.36 -28.05
C LEU A 50 26.16 -20.40 -27.00
N ILE A 51 25.77 -19.14 -27.03
CA ILE A 51 26.25 -18.14 -26.09
C ILE A 51 25.38 -18.19 -24.82
N TYR A 52 24.07 -18.35 -24.99
CA TYR A 52 23.11 -18.34 -23.89
C TYR A 52 23.28 -19.50 -22.91
N GLN A 53 23.66 -20.70 -23.42
CA GLN A 53 23.92 -21.87 -22.56
C GLN A 53 25.13 -21.72 -21.63
N LYS A 54 26.08 -20.83 -21.96
CA LYS A 54 27.29 -20.58 -21.16
C LYS A 54 27.11 -19.56 -20.03
N ILE A 55 26.03 -18.78 -20.04
CA ILE A 55 25.77 -17.76 -19.02
C ILE A 55 25.14 -18.44 -17.81
N SER A 56 25.78 -18.30 -16.64
CA SER A 56 25.20 -18.76 -15.38
C SER A 56 23.87 -18.06 -15.12
N PHE A 57 22.87 -18.79 -14.65
CA PHE A 57 21.53 -18.30 -14.31
C PHE A 57 21.54 -17.00 -13.47
N LEU A 58 22.43 -16.93 -12.48
CA LEU A 58 22.57 -15.76 -11.61
C LEU A 58 23.11 -14.53 -12.36
N ASN A 59 24.02 -14.74 -13.30
CA ASN A 59 24.58 -13.65 -14.12
C ASN A 59 23.54 -13.13 -15.12
N ASP A 60 22.71 -14.00 -15.68
CA ASP A 60 21.65 -13.64 -16.61
C ASP A 60 20.54 -12.81 -15.91
N PHE A 61 20.15 -13.18 -14.67
CA PHE A 61 19.24 -12.39 -13.85
C PHE A 61 19.80 -11.00 -13.54
N LYS A 62 21.06 -10.92 -13.07
CA LYS A 62 21.71 -9.65 -12.74
C LYS A 62 21.84 -8.75 -13.96
N LEU A 63 22.20 -9.32 -15.09
CA LEU A 63 22.32 -8.61 -16.36
C LEU A 63 21.00 -7.99 -16.80
N ASP A 64 19.90 -8.75 -16.78
CA ASP A 64 18.58 -8.24 -17.12
C ASP A 64 18.14 -7.10 -16.22
N LEU A 65 18.34 -7.25 -14.92
CA LEU A 65 17.99 -6.23 -13.95
C LEU A 65 18.85 -4.96 -14.13
N CYS A 66 20.16 -5.11 -14.30
CA CYS A 66 21.07 -3.97 -14.54
C CYS A 66 20.73 -3.21 -15.82
N ILE A 67 20.46 -3.92 -16.92
CA ILE A 67 20.11 -3.30 -18.20
C ILE A 67 18.78 -2.56 -18.10
N SER A 68 17.80 -3.21 -17.50
CA SER A 68 16.46 -2.65 -17.29
C SER A 68 16.51 -1.37 -16.46
N LEU A 69 17.20 -1.38 -15.31
CA LEU A 69 17.30 -0.22 -14.43
C LEU A 69 18.17 0.90 -15.03
N SER A 70 19.27 0.56 -15.72
CA SER A 70 20.09 1.56 -16.40
C SER A 70 19.34 2.24 -17.56
N ALA A 71 18.59 1.48 -18.36
CA ALA A 71 17.75 2.04 -19.40
C ALA A 71 16.68 2.97 -18.83
N ALA A 72 15.99 2.54 -17.75
CA ALA A 72 15.01 3.39 -17.07
C ALA A 72 15.62 4.69 -16.53
N PHE A 73 16.82 4.62 -15.95
CA PHE A 73 17.54 5.80 -15.46
C PHE A 73 17.87 6.80 -16.60
N PHE A 74 18.37 6.31 -17.73
CA PHE A 74 18.67 7.16 -18.89
C PHE A 74 17.40 7.76 -19.51
N ILE A 75 16.30 6.99 -19.58
CA ILE A 75 15.01 7.50 -20.05
C ILE A 75 14.50 8.63 -19.16
N ILE A 76 14.54 8.48 -17.84
CA ILE A 76 14.11 9.53 -16.89
C ILE A 76 14.97 10.79 -17.04
N LYS A 77 16.28 10.63 -17.22
CA LYS A 77 17.21 11.76 -17.38
C LYS A 77 16.98 12.56 -18.65
N GLU A 78 16.60 11.89 -19.73
CA GLU A 78 16.37 12.47 -21.05
C GLU A 78 14.89 12.78 -21.33
N ILE A 79 14.02 12.53 -20.36
CA ILE A 79 12.61 12.80 -20.48
C ILE A 79 12.40 14.32 -20.59
N SER A 80 12.21 14.77 -21.81
CA SER A 80 11.97 16.16 -22.15
C SER A 80 10.67 16.30 -22.92
N SER A 81 10.28 17.52 -23.24
CA SER A 81 9.05 17.84 -23.97
C SER A 81 8.92 17.18 -25.36
N ASP A 82 9.97 16.60 -25.92
CA ASP A 82 9.99 15.90 -27.21
C ASP A 82 10.24 14.39 -27.03
N PHE A 83 9.26 13.73 -26.41
CA PHE A 83 9.26 12.29 -26.20
C PHE A 83 8.87 11.57 -27.51
N GLY A 84 9.86 11.18 -28.30
CA GLY A 84 9.67 10.46 -29.56
C GLY A 84 9.13 9.03 -29.38
N GLN A 85 8.60 8.43 -30.46
CA GLN A 85 8.09 7.04 -30.45
C GLN A 85 9.15 6.04 -29.95
N THR A 86 10.41 6.32 -30.22
CA THR A 86 11.56 5.51 -29.80
C THR A 86 11.66 5.33 -28.29
N LEU A 87 11.41 6.40 -27.50
CA LEU A 87 11.49 6.32 -26.04
C LEU A 87 10.36 5.48 -25.44
N TRP A 88 9.18 5.45 -26.08
CA TRP A 88 8.10 4.55 -25.69
C TRP A 88 8.48 3.08 -25.86
N PHE A 89 9.03 2.73 -27.04
CA PHE A 89 9.51 1.37 -27.30
C PHE A 89 10.62 0.96 -26.33
N LEU A 90 11.55 1.87 -26.06
CA LEU A 90 12.65 1.63 -25.12
C LEU A 90 12.13 1.40 -23.68
N SER A 91 11.13 2.16 -23.25
CA SER A 91 10.49 2.01 -21.94
C SER A 91 9.81 0.64 -21.78
N ILE A 92 9.09 0.20 -22.81
CA ILE A 92 8.45 -1.11 -22.83
C ILE A 92 9.50 -2.23 -22.82
N CYS A 93 10.56 -2.10 -23.62
CA CYS A 93 11.64 -3.09 -23.65
C CYS A 93 12.36 -3.19 -22.29
N ALA A 94 12.66 -2.07 -21.65
CA ALA A 94 13.29 -2.05 -20.33
C ALA A 94 12.40 -2.74 -19.28
N TRP A 95 11.11 -2.48 -19.29
CA TRP A 95 10.13 -3.14 -18.42
C TRP A 95 10.05 -4.65 -18.65
N LEU A 96 10.00 -5.08 -19.92
CA LEU A 96 9.95 -6.50 -20.27
C LEU A 96 11.22 -7.26 -19.85
N HIS A 97 12.40 -6.61 -19.90
CA HIS A 97 13.63 -7.19 -19.34
C HIS A 97 13.54 -7.36 -17.81
N SER A 98 12.97 -6.39 -17.11
CA SER A 98 12.71 -6.51 -15.67
C SER A 98 11.72 -7.63 -15.36
N TRP A 99 10.68 -7.78 -16.16
CA TRP A 99 9.72 -8.89 -16.02
C TRP A 99 10.40 -10.26 -16.17
N LEU A 100 11.22 -10.42 -17.20
CA LEU A 100 11.99 -11.65 -17.39
C LEU A 100 12.94 -11.96 -16.23
N ALA A 101 13.58 -10.92 -15.66
CA ALA A 101 14.42 -11.07 -14.49
C ALA A 101 13.61 -11.63 -13.31
N VAL A 102 12.41 -11.06 -13.04
CA VAL A 102 11.51 -11.54 -11.99
C VAL A 102 11.03 -12.97 -12.24
N GLU A 103 10.62 -13.29 -13.47
CA GLU A 103 10.16 -14.64 -13.83
C GLU A 103 11.25 -15.69 -13.63
N LYS A 104 12.50 -15.37 -13.96
CA LYS A 104 13.65 -16.23 -13.67
C LYS A 104 13.83 -16.45 -12.17
N LEU A 105 13.74 -15.38 -11.37
CA LEU A 105 13.86 -15.47 -9.92
C LEU A 105 12.77 -16.39 -9.33
N MET A 106 11.54 -16.31 -9.85
CA MET A 106 10.42 -17.14 -9.40
C MET A 106 10.55 -18.62 -9.78
N SER A 107 11.18 -18.94 -10.90
CA SER A 107 11.12 -20.29 -11.49
C SER A 107 12.07 -21.30 -10.85
N LYS A 108 13.14 -20.91 -10.21
CA LYS A 108 14.18 -21.86 -9.76
C LYS A 108 14.62 -21.77 -8.28
N GLU A 109 14.52 -20.63 -7.61
CA GLU A 109 15.31 -20.45 -6.40
C GLU A 109 14.74 -19.51 -5.33
N SER A 110 13.44 -19.60 -5.02
CA SER A 110 12.88 -18.92 -3.84
C SER A 110 13.60 -19.26 -2.52
N LYS A 111 14.41 -20.34 -2.54
CA LYS A 111 15.20 -20.81 -1.38
C LYS A 111 16.56 -20.12 -1.22
N ILE A 112 17.16 -19.55 -2.28
CA ILE A 112 18.50 -18.95 -2.23
C ILE A 112 18.48 -17.49 -1.73
N PHE A 113 17.44 -16.73 -2.09
CA PHE A 113 17.34 -15.31 -1.69
C PHE A 113 15.93 -14.95 -1.16
N PRO A 114 15.53 -15.47 0.01
CA PRO A 114 14.17 -15.24 0.52
C PRO A 114 13.87 -13.74 0.75
N LEU A 115 14.88 -12.95 1.10
CA LEU A 115 14.75 -11.51 1.31
C LEU A 115 14.52 -10.74 0.00
N VAL A 116 15.26 -11.10 -1.06
CA VAL A 116 15.10 -10.50 -2.40
C VAL A 116 13.74 -10.88 -2.99
N TYR A 117 13.28 -12.11 -2.76
CA TYR A 117 11.98 -12.56 -3.22
C TYR A 117 10.83 -11.82 -2.51
N SER A 118 10.89 -11.69 -1.18
CA SER A 118 9.78 -11.11 -0.41
C SER A 118 9.68 -9.58 -0.54
N PHE A 119 10.79 -8.86 -0.64
CA PHE A 119 10.83 -7.40 -0.71
C PHE A 119 11.22 -6.86 -2.08
N GLY A 120 12.11 -7.53 -2.80
CA GLY A 120 12.64 -7.04 -4.08
C GLY A 120 11.56 -7.00 -5.17
N ILE A 121 10.69 -7.99 -5.26
CA ILE A 121 9.63 -8.04 -6.28
C ILE A 121 8.61 -6.90 -6.08
N PRO A 122 8.05 -6.67 -4.88
CA PRO A 122 7.15 -5.53 -4.65
C PRO A 122 7.81 -4.16 -4.88
N ILE A 123 9.07 -3.99 -4.46
CA ILE A 123 9.82 -2.75 -4.68
C ILE A 123 10.02 -2.50 -6.18
N LEU A 124 10.42 -3.53 -6.93
CA LEU A 124 10.61 -3.43 -8.37
C LEU A 124 9.30 -3.10 -9.10
N PHE A 125 8.20 -3.73 -8.68
CA PHE A 125 6.88 -3.42 -9.23
C PHE A 125 6.46 -1.97 -8.94
N GLY A 126 6.65 -1.49 -7.70
CA GLY A 126 6.41 -0.11 -7.31
C GLY A 126 7.26 0.89 -8.10
N PHE A 127 8.55 0.56 -8.31
CA PHE A 127 9.44 1.36 -9.15
C PHE A 127 8.90 1.51 -10.58
N TRP A 128 8.46 0.40 -11.22
CA TRP A 128 7.93 0.44 -12.57
C TRP A 128 6.60 1.20 -12.67
N LEU A 129 5.78 1.13 -11.63
CA LEU A 129 4.54 1.90 -11.57
C LEU A 129 4.85 3.42 -11.56
N LEU A 130 5.78 3.86 -10.71
CA LEU A 130 6.22 5.26 -10.67
C LEU A 130 6.94 5.68 -11.96
N PHE A 131 7.75 4.80 -12.54
CA PHE A 131 8.42 5.02 -13.81
C PHE A 131 7.42 5.27 -14.95
N PHE A 132 6.43 4.40 -15.11
CA PHE A 132 5.41 4.61 -16.13
C PHE A 132 4.54 5.83 -15.88
N TRP A 133 4.24 6.14 -14.62
CA TRP A 133 3.57 7.38 -14.29
C TRP A 133 4.37 8.59 -14.76
N GLU A 134 5.67 8.66 -14.48
CA GLU A 134 6.55 9.72 -14.96
C GLU A 134 6.56 9.78 -16.48
N VAL A 135 6.83 8.66 -17.15
CA VAL A 135 6.90 8.56 -18.61
C VAL A 135 5.60 8.96 -19.30
N ILE A 136 4.45 8.54 -18.76
CA ILE A 136 3.14 8.87 -19.32
C ILE A 136 2.83 10.36 -19.15
N THR A 137 3.04 10.90 -17.95
CA THR A 137 2.69 12.30 -17.68
C THR A 137 3.55 13.27 -18.47
N VAL A 138 4.85 13.05 -18.53
CA VAL A 138 5.78 13.90 -19.28
C VAL A 138 5.70 13.62 -20.78
N GLY A 139 5.71 12.35 -21.19
CA GLY A 139 5.72 11.95 -22.60
C GLY A 139 4.46 12.32 -23.37
N LEU A 140 3.29 12.26 -22.73
CA LEU A 140 2.02 12.71 -23.32
C LEU A 140 1.74 14.20 -23.08
N LYS A 141 2.66 14.93 -22.43
CA LYS A 141 2.49 16.35 -22.08
C LYS A 141 1.20 16.61 -21.29
N ILE A 142 0.88 15.71 -20.35
CA ILE A 142 -0.33 15.85 -19.52
C ILE A 142 -0.19 17.12 -18.67
N PRO A 143 -1.18 18.02 -18.69
CA PRO A 143 -1.11 19.22 -17.84
C PRO A 143 -0.93 18.86 -16.37
N THR A 144 0.02 19.48 -15.68
CA THR A 144 0.33 19.24 -14.26
C THR A 144 -0.84 19.49 -13.33
N VAL A 145 -1.79 20.31 -13.79
CA VAL A 145 -3.08 20.57 -13.12
C VAL A 145 -4.01 19.35 -13.14
N ILE A 146 -3.83 18.38 -14.04
CA ILE A 146 -4.60 17.14 -14.10
C ILE A 146 -3.87 16.04 -13.34
N LEU A 147 -2.58 15.84 -13.69
CA LEU A 147 -1.76 14.80 -13.07
C LEU A 147 -0.28 15.22 -13.09
N PRO A 148 0.30 15.64 -11.95
CA PRO A 148 1.70 15.97 -11.89
C PRO A 148 2.58 14.72 -11.98
N PRO A 149 3.78 14.80 -12.58
CA PRO A 149 4.73 13.70 -12.59
C PRO A 149 5.31 13.45 -11.20
N PRO A 150 5.67 12.21 -10.86
CA PRO A 150 6.30 11.84 -9.59
C PRO A 150 7.53 12.69 -9.22
N SER A 151 8.34 13.07 -10.19
CA SER A 151 9.50 13.96 -9.96
C SER A 151 9.10 15.33 -9.39
N MET A 152 8.04 15.93 -9.92
CA MET A 152 7.51 17.21 -9.45
C MET A 152 6.93 17.08 -8.03
N ILE A 153 6.21 15.97 -7.76
CA ILE A 153 5.68 15.66 -6.43
C ILE A 153 6.83 15.52 -5.43
N ALA A 154 7.90 14.82 -5.79
CA ALA A 154 9.07 14.64 -4.93
C ALA A 154 9.77 15.98 -4.60
N ILE A 155 9.92 16.85 -5.58
CA ILE A 155 10.49 18.20 -5.38
C ILE A 155 9.60 19.01 -4.43
N LYS A 156 8.27 18.98 -4.66
CA LYS A 156 7.31 19.67 -3.81
C LYS A 156 7.31 19.12 -2.38
N PHE A 157 7.35 17.81 -2.24
CA PHE A 157 7.44 17.13 -0.93
C PHE A 157 8.66 17.62 -0.14
N MET A 158 9.85 17.63 -0.78
CA MET A 158 11.08 18.07 -0.12
C MET A 158 11.11 19.56 0.20
N SER A 159 10.50 20.41 -0.64
CA SER A 159 10.45 21.85 -0.42
C SER A 159 9.41 22.31 0.60
N SER A 160 8.46 21.43 0.98
CA SER A 160 7.33 21.75 1.85
C SER A 160 7.28 20.94 3.14
N LEU A 161 8.41 20.37 3.58
CA LEU A 161 8.48 19.47 4.74
C LEU A 161 7.88 20.07 6.02
N ASP A 162 8.11 21.35 6.28
CA ASP A 162 7.58 22.02 7.48
C ASP A 162 6.04 22.05 7.49
N ILE A 163 5.44 22.31 6.33
CA ILE A 163 4.00 22.35 6.14
C ILE A 163 3.43 20.93 6.29
N LEU A 164 4.01 19.97 5.57
CA LEU A 164 3.58 18.56 5.59
C LEU A 164 3.67 17.97 7.01
N PHE A 165 4.70 18.35 7.78
CA PHE A 165 4.86 17.88 9.15
C PHE A 165 3.84 18.51 10.10
N ALA A 166 3.51 19.81 9.95
CA ALA A 166 2.46 20.45 10.73
C ALA A 166 1.08 19.83 10.44
N ASP A 167 0.77 19.58 9.17
CA ASP A 167 -0.47 18.94 8.73
C ASP A 167 -0.55 17.48 9.22
N PHE A 168 0.56 16.73 9.16
CA PHE A 168 0.65 15.40 9.75
C PHE A 168 0.42 15.41 11.26
N GLN A 169 1.01 16.33 12.00
CA GLN A 169 0.78 16.45 13.44
C GLN A 169 -0.68 16.69 13.78
N GLN A 170 -1.34 17.59 13.07
CA GLN A 170 -2.74 17.93 13.32
C GLN A 170 -3.67 16.77 12.99
N THR A 171 -3.52 16.17 11.81
CA THR A 171 -4.39 15.09 11.35
C THR A 171 -4.07 13.78 12.05
N PHE A 172 -2.81 13.32 11.98
CA PHE A 172 -2.47 11.99 12.43
C PHE A 172 -2.26 11.92 13.95
N MET A 173 -1.38 12.77 14.50
CA MET A 173 -1.01 12.66 15.91
C MET A 173 -2.14 13.08 16.86
N LYS A 174 -2.90 14.11 16.52
CA LYS A 174 -4.00 14.57 17.37
C LYS A 174 -5.32 13.88 17.04
N SER A 175 -5.79 13.94 15.79
CA SER A 175 -7.13 13.47 15.44
C SER A 175 -7.21 11.95 15.30
N VAL A 176 -6.32 11.37 14.45
CA VAL A 176 -6.36 9.93 14.15
C VAL A 176 -6.03 9.09 15.37
N LEU A 177 -4.91 9.36 16.06
CA LEU A 177 -4.52 8.55 17.22
C LEU A 177 -5.53 8.65 18.35
N ALA A 178 -6.00 9.86 18.70
CA ALA A 178 -6.99 10.02 19.76
C ALA A 178 -8.30 9.28 19.42
N GLY A 179 -8.86 9.52 18.23
CA GLY A 179 -10.09 8.86 17.80
C GLY A 179 -9.96 7.34 17.69
N TYR A 180 -8.84 6.85 17.17
CA TYR A 180 -8.55 5.43 17.06
C TYR A 180 -8.48 4.73 18.42
N PHE A 181 -7.72 5.28 19.37
CA PHE A 181 -7.63 4.69 20.71
C PHE A 181 -8.96 4.72 21.45
N ILE A 182 -9.68 5.84 21.42
CA ILE A 182 -10.99 5.94 22.06
C ILE A 182 -12.00 4.99 21.41
N GLY A 183 -12.07 4.98 20.06
CA GLY A 183 -13.01 4.14 19.30
C GLY A 183 -12.75 2.65 19.48
N CYS A 184 -11.51 2.20 19.31
CA CYS A 184 -11.16 0.78 19.45
C CYS A 184 -11.29 0.29 20.90
N SER A 185 -10.85 1.08 21.89
CA SER A 185 -10.92 0.69 23.30
C SER A 185 -12.38 0.65 23.79
N SER A 186 -13.18 1.64 23.46
CA SER A 186 -14.60 1.64 23.83
C SER A 186 -15.34 0.47 23.17
N ALA A 187 -15.11 0.22 21.87
CA ALA A 187 -15.71 -0.91 21.16
C ALA A 187 -15.33 -2.26 21.76
N PHE A 188 -14.07 -2.44 22.18
CA PHE A 188 -13.62 -3.66 22.85
C PHE A 188 -14.35 -3.86 24.18
N ILE A 189 -14.47 -2.81 25.00
CA ILE A 189 -15.21 -2.88 26.28
C ILE A 189 -16.69 -3.23 26.02
N PHE A 190 -17.33 -2.54 25.05
CA PHE A 190 -18.71 -2.86 24.68
C PHE A 190 -18.87 -4.28 24.13
N ALA A 191 -17.90 -4.81 23.38
CA ALA A 191 -17.93 -6.19 22.90
C ALA A 191 -17.98 -7.19 24.06
N VAL A 192 -17.16 -7.00 25.11
CA VAL A 192 -17.16 -7.85 26.30
C VAL A 192 -18.48 -7.72 27.08
N LEU A 193 -19.05 -6.53 27.19
CA LEU A 193 -20.35 -6.31 27.84
C LEU A 193 -21.50 -6.99 27.08
N ILE A 194 -21.52 -6.85 25.77
CA ILE A 194 -22.52 -7.47 24.86
C ILE A 194 -22.38 -9.00 24.89
N ASP A 195 -21.15 -9.51 24.94
CA ASP A 195 -20.93 -10.95 25.02
C ASP A 195 -21.46 -11.58 26.30
N LYS A 196 -21.41 -10.83 27.41
CA LYS A 196 -21.91 -11.28 28.70
C LYS A 196 -23.45 -11.20 28.82
N ASN A 197 -24.11 -10.37 27.99
CA ASN A 197 -25.50 -9.98 28.21
C ASN A 197 -26.31 -10.09 26.90
N ASP A 198 -27.14 -11.11 26.77
CA ASP A 198 -27.96 -11.37 25.58
C ASP A 198 -28.92 -10.22 25.23
N PHE A 199 -29.40 -9.48 26.23
CA PHE A 199 -30.23 -8.30 26.00
C PHE A 199 -29.46 -7.22 25.24
N LEU A 200 -28.25 -6.90 25.68
CA LEU A 200 -27.38 -5.93 25.00
C LEU A 200 -27.02 -6.40 23.58
N ARG A 201 -26.78 -7.69 23.41
CA ARG A 201 -26.49 -8.30 22.11
C ARG A 201 -27.60 -8.08 21.11
N ARG A 202 -28.83 -8.36 21.50
CA ARG A 202 -30.03 -8.22 20.63
C ARG A 202 -30.37 -6.77 20.31
N GLY A 203 -30.06 -5.83 21.22
CA GLY A 203 -30.34 -4.41 21.05
C GLY A 203 -29.23 -3.64 20.30
N LEU A 204 -27.97 -3.80 20.72
CA LEU A 204 -26.87 -2.95 20.22
C LEU A 204 -26.34 -3.38 18.86
N LEU A 205 -26.38 -4.69 18.50
CA LEU A 205 -25.90 -5.11 17.19
C LEU A 205 -26.69 -4.50 16.01
N PRO A 206 -28.03 -4.50 16.00
CA PRO A 206 -28.77 -3.84 14.94
C PRO A 206 -28.53 -2.32 14.87
N VAL A 207 -28.45 -1.64 16.02
CA VAL A 207 -28.13 -0.20 16.09
C VAL A 207 -26.75 0.07 15.53
N GLY A 208 -25.77 -0.76 15.87
CA GLY A 208 -24.43 -0.63 15.35
C GLY A 208 -24.37 -0.85 13.82
N ASN A 209 -25.07 -1.85 13.28
CA ASN A 209 -25.20 -2.04 11.84
C ASN A 209 -25.75 -0.80 11.14
N PHE A 210 -26.76 -0.18 11.75
CA PHE A 210 -27.33 1.07 11.23
C PHE A 210 -26.30 2.21 11.24
N ILE A 211 -25.58 2.41 12.35
CA ILE A 211 -24.58 3.48 12.47
C ILE A 211 -23.43 3.26 11.47
N SER A 212 -23.00 2.02 11.25
CA SER A 212 -21.92 1.71 10.28
C SER A 212 -22.34 1.97 8.83
N ALA A 213 -23.64 1.99 8.52
CA ALA A 213 -24.15 2.29 7.19
C ALA A 213 -24.30 3.79 6.93
N LEU A 214 -24.15 4.64 7.96
CA LEU A 214 -24.25 6.09 7.79
C LEU A 214 -23.08 6.64 6.96
N PRO A 215 -23.35 7.46 5.93
CA PRO A 215 -22.30 8.05 5.13
C PRO A 215 -21.48 9.06 5.97
N ILE A 216 -20.16 8.86 5.99
CA ILE A 216 -19.22 9.70 6.76
C ILE A 216 -19.35 11.19 6.40
N VAL A 217 -19.61 11.48 5.12
CA VAL A 217 -19.80 12.84 4.60
C VAL A 217 -20.99 13.56 5.28
N GLY A 218 -22.02 12.79 5.69
CA GLY A 218 -23.16 13.35 6.44
C GLY A 218 -22.87 13.53 7.93
N ILE A 219 -22.04 12.67 8.53
CA ILE A 219 -21.72 12.73 9.96
C ILE A 219 -20.70 13.82 10.26
N ALA A 220 -19.72 14.03 9.40
CA ALA A 220 -18.61 14.94 9.65
C ALA A 220 -19.04 16.39 9.98
N PRO A 221 -19.98 17.04 9.24
CA PRO A 221 -20.47 18.36 9.60
C PRO A 221 -21.15 18.42 10.98
N ILE A 222 -21.90 17.36 11.34
CA ILE A 222 -22.57 17.28 12.64
C ILE A 222 -21.55 17.23 13.78
N MET A 223 -20.48 16.43 13.60
CA MET A 223 -19.42 16.35 14.60
C MET A 223 -18.66 17.68 14.74
N VAL A 224 -18.47 18.41 13.63
CA VAL A 224 -17.88 19.76 13.68
C VAL A 224 -18.79 20.72 14.43
N MET A 225 -20.11 20.65 14.25
CA MET A 225 -21.08 21.50 15.00
C MET A 225 -21.06 21.19 16.50
N TRP A 226 -20.87 19.90 16.89
CA TRP A 226 -20.91 19.51 18.30
C TRP A 226 -19.59 19.73 19.03
N PHE A 227 -18.48 19.45 18.40
CA PHE A 227 -17.14 19.42 19.00
C PHE A 227 -16.21 20.55 18.54
N GLY A 228 -16.69 21.42 17.64
CA GLY A 228 -15.91 22.56 17.13
C GLY A 228 -14.99 22.23 15.97
N PHE A 229 -14.23 23.22 15.55
CA PHE A 229 -13.40 23.15 14.35
C PHE A 229 -12.03 22.50 14.55
N ASP A 230 -11.61 22.22 15.77
CA ASP A 230 -10.28 21.66 16.07
C ASP A 230 -10.29 20.11 15.95
N TRP A 231 -9.23 19.44 16.37
CA TRP A 231 -8.99 18.01 16.25
C TRP A 231 -10.09 17.13 16.90
N GLN A 232 -10.81 17.63 17.92
CA GLN A 232 -11.82 16.86 18.66
C GLN A 232 -12.96 16.36 17.76
N SER A 233 -13.45 17.19 16.86
CA SER A 233 -14.51 16.80 15.93
C SER A 233 -14.07 15.71 14.96
N LYS A 234 -12.82 15.76 14.48
CA LYS A 234 -12.24 14.75 13.62
C LYS A 234 -12.02 13.44 14.37
N ALA A 235 -11.52 13.53 15.61
CA ALA A 235 -11.41 12.38 16.50
C ALA A 235 -12.78 11.74 16.76
N ALA A 236 -13.84 12.52 16.93
CA ALA A 236 -15.22 11.99 17.09
C ALA A 236 -15.68 11.22 15.83
N VAL A 237 -15.40 11.73 14.63
CA VAL A 237 -15.68 11.01 13.37
C VAL A 237 -14.90 9.70 13.33
N VAL A 238 -13.62 9.71 13.69
CA VAL A 238 -12.78 8.52 13.75
C VAL A 238 -13.33 7.50 14.74
N VAL A 239 -13.80 7.94 15.92
CA VAL A 239 -14.45 7.05 16.91
C VAL A 239 -15.64 6.33 16.29
N VAL A 240 -16.55 7.06 15.62
CA VAL A 240 -17.72 6.44 14.98
C VAL A 240 -17.32 5.41 13.93
N MET A 241 -16.31 5.71 13.11
CA MET A 241 -15.84 4.82 12.05
C MET A 241 -15.15 3.55 12.56
N THR A 242 -14.38 3.66 13.64
CA THR A 242 -13.57 2.55 14.13
C THR A 242 -14.28 1.68 15.16
N PHE A 243 -15.30 2.24 15.83
CA PHE A 243 -16.05 1.55 16.88
C PHE A 243 -16.69 0.27 16.36
N PHE A 244 -17.46 0.37 15.28
CA PHE A 244 -18.29 -0.74 14.86
C PHE A 244 -17.50 -1.92 14.26
N PRO A 245 -16.53 -1.71 13.36
CA PRO A 245 -15.69 -2.79 12.88
C PRO A 245 -14.92 -3.49 14.00
N MET A 246 -14.45 -2.74 15.01
CA MET A 246 -13.79 -3.32 16.18
C MET A 246 -14.74 -4.18 17.01
N LEU A 247 -15.96 -3.68 17.25
CA LEU A 247 -17.01 -4.39 18.00
C LEU A 247 -17.32 -5.75 17.38
N VAL A 248 -17.65 -5.75 16.08
CA VAL A 248 -18.06 -6.99 15.37
C VAL A 248 -16.94 -8.00 15.30
N ASN A 249 -15.72 -7.57 14.97
CA ASN A 249 -14.58 -8.48 14.90
C ASN A 249 -14.22 -9.03 16.29
N THR A 250 -14.30 -8.22 17.34
CA THR A 250 -14.06 -8.70 18.72
C THR A 250 -15.11 -9.75 19.11
N LEU A 251 -16.38 -9.52 18.85
CA LEU A 251 -17.44 -10.51 19.13
C LEU A 251 -17.26 -11.80 18.32
N SER A 252 -16.92 -11.66 17.04
CA SER A 252 -16.63 -12.82 16.19
C SER A 252 -15.45 -13.61 16.72
N GLY A 253 -14.40 -12.92 17.15
CA GLY A 253 -13.23 -13.53 17.76
C GLY A 253 -13.53 -14.22 19.10
N LEU A 254 -14.31 -13.59 19.98
CA LEU A 254 -14.72 -14.23 21.24
C LEU A 254 -15.58 -15.49 21.02
N ASN A 255 -16.23 -15.60 19.88
CA ASN A 255 -17.02 -16.77 19.50
C ASN A 255 -16.23 -17.83 18.69
N SER A 256 -14.97 -17.59 18.35
CA SER A 256 -14.14 -18.49 17.53
C SER A 256 -13.59 -19.72 18.28
N SER A 257 -13.57 -19.72 19.61
CA SER A 257 -13.14 -20.88 20.40
C SER A 257 -14.07 -22.07 20.20
N SER A 258 -13.53 -23.29 20.18
CA SER A 258 -14.30 -24.51 19.95
C SER A 258 -15.30 -24.78 21.07
N LEU A 259 -16.44 -25.42 20.74
CA LEU A 259 -17.44 -25.82 21.73
C LEU A 259 -16.86 -26.81 22.74
N ILE A 260 -16.04 -27.75 22.28
CA ILE A 260 -15.39 -28.76 23.12
C ILE A 260 -14.52 -28.12 24.21
N GLU A 261 -13.73 -27.10 23.84
CA GLU A 261 -12.88 -26.38 24.80
C GLU A 261 -13.71 -25.60 25.83
N ARG A 262 -14.85 -25.02 25.41
CA ARG A 262 -15.76 -24.33 26.33
C ARG A 262 -16.44 -25.30 27.27
N ASP A 263 -16.90 -26.46 26.78
CA ASP A 263 -17.54 -27.50 27.59
C ASP A 263 -16.56 -28.11 28.60
N LEU A 264 -15.28 -28.25 28.20
CA LEU A 264 -14.25 -28.69 29.14
C LEU A 264 -14.10 -27.69 30.30
N LEU A 265 -14.03 -26.41 30.04
CA LEU A 265 -13.94 -25.37 31.09
C LEU A 265 -15.21 -25.32 31.94
N ASN A 266 -16.37 -25.53 31.34
CA ASN A 266 -17.64 -25.61 32.06
C ASN A 266 -17.68 -26.86 33.01
N THR A 267 -17.12 -27.97 32.58
CA THR A 267 -17.01 -29.20 33.43
C THR A 267 -16.10 -28.93 34.66
N TYR A 268 -15.11 -28.09 34.55
CA TYR A 268 -14.27 -27.63 35.67
C TYR A 268 -14.88 -26.47 36.45
N ALA A 269 -16.17 -26.16 36.23
CA ALA A 269 -16.87 -25.03 36.88
C ALA A 269 -16.16 -23.67 36.75
N ALA A 270 -15.49 -23.43 35.61
CA ALA A 270 -14.81 -22.16 35.36
C ALA A 270 -15.83 -21.03 35.25
N SER A 271 -15.56 -19.91 35.94
CA SER A 271 -16.39 -18.71 35.84
C SER A 271 -16.28 -18.06 34.46
N TYR A 272 -17.25 -17.17 34.12
CA TYR A 272 -17.23 -16.41 32.87
C TYR A 272 -15.87 -15.72 32.64
N TRP A 273 -15.32 -15.03 33.65
CA TRP A 273 -14.07 -14.31 33.53
C TRP A 273 -12.85 -15.25 33.34
N GLN A 274 -12.87 -16.43 33.98
CA GLN A 274 -11.84 -17.43 33.78
C GLN A 274 -11.86 -17.97 32.35
N THR A 275 -13.04 -18.28 31.82
CA THR A 275 -13.22 -18.72 30.44
C THR A 275 -12.86 -17.62 29.44
N LEU A 276 -13.23 -16.36 29.72
CA LEU A 276 -12.88 -15.22 28.89
C LEU A 276 -11.37 -15.04 28.77
N PHE A 277 -10.66 -14.89 29.88
CA PHE A 277 -9.24 -14.57 29.87
C PHE A 277 -8.33 -15.75 29.48
N LYS A 278 -8.70 -16.99 29.86
CA LYS A 278 -7.86 -18.17 29.62
C LYS A 278 -8.09 -18.82 28.25
N LEU A 279 -9.27 -18.69 27.66
CA LEU A 279 -9.63 -19.37 26.41
C LEU A 279 -10.07 -18.38 25.33
N ARG A 280 -11.15 -17.64 25.59
CA ARG A 280 -11.86 -16.91 24.53
C ARG A 280 -11.08 -15.67 24.05
N LEU A 281 -10.49 -14.91 24.94
CA LEU A 281 -9.70 -13.73 24.60
C LEU A 281 -8.41 -14.10 23.84
N PRO A 282 -7.61 -15.09 24.28
CA PRO A 282 -6.50 -15.58 23.47
C PRO A 282 -6.94 -16.05 22.07
N ALA A 283 -8.01 -16.83 21.96
CA ALA A 283 -8.55 -17.27 20.67
C ALA A 283 -9.04 -16.11 19.78
N ALA A 284 -9.51 -15.01 20.39
CA ALA A 284 -9.97 -13.81 19.70
C ALA A 284 -8.85 -12.92 19.18
N MET A 285 -7.60 -13.06 19.65
CA MET A 285 -6.50 -12.14 19.33
C MET A 285 -6.29 -11.92 17.82
N PRO A 286 -6.29 -12.93 16.95
CA PRO A 286 -6.16 -12.69 15.50
C PRO A 286 -7.28 -11.82 14.92
N PHE A 287 -8.52 -11.97 15.42
CA PHE A 287 -9.66 -11.16 14.99
C PHE A 287 -9.54 -9.71 15.48
N ILE A 288 -9.10 -9.53 16.72
CA ILE A 288 -8.87 -8.20 17.31
C ILE A 288 -7.78 -7.46 16.53
N PHE A 289 -6.64 -8.10 16.24
CA PHE A 289 -5.58 -7.48 15.45
C PHE A 289 -5.99 -7.21 14.01
N ASN A 290 -6.82 -8.08 13.41
CA ASN A 290 -7.39 -7.80 12.10
C ASN A 290 -8.26 -6.53 12.12
N ALA A 291 -9.11 -6.38 13.14
CA ALA A 291 -9.90 -5.16 13.32
C ALA A 291 -9.02 -3.92 13.53
N LEU A 292 -8.00 -4.01 14.37
CA LEU A 292 -7.06 -2.91 14.62
C LEU A 292 -6.38 -2.46 13.33
N LYS A 293 -5.93 -3.38 12.48
CA LYS A 293 -5.31 -3.07 11.17
C LYS A 293 -6.31 -2.39 10.22
N ILE A 294 -7.52 -2.90 10.08
CA ILE A 294 -8.57 -2.28 9.26
C ILE A 294 -8.88 -0.88 9.78
N ASN A 295 -9.05 -0.74 11.09
CA ASN A 295 -9.37 0.52 11.73
C ASN A 295 -8.26 1.57 11.60
N SER A 296 -6.98 1.18 11.49
CA SER A 296 -5.88 2.14 11.31
C SER A 296 -6.01 2.92 9.99
N THR A 297 -6.47 2.27 8.93
CA THR A 297 -6.72 2.90 7.64
C THR A 297 -8.04 3.68 7.64
N LEU A 298 -9.10 3.12 8.22
CA LEU A 298 -10.38 3.80 8.36
C LEU A 298 -10.28 5.09 9.18
N ALA A 299 -9.49 5.08 10.25
CA ALA A 299 -9.24 6.24 11.10
C ALA A 299 -8.60 7.39 10.32
N LEU A 300 -7.61 7.08 9.48
CA LEU A 300 -6.94 8.07 8.65
C LEU A 300 -7.89 8.66 7.60
N ILE A 301 -8.63 7.81 6.90
CA ILE A 301 -9.63 8.25 5.92
C ILE A 301 -10.69 9.13 6.61
N GLY A 302 -11.18 8.70 7.78
CA GLY A 302 -12.17 9.43 8.53
C GLY A 302 -11.75 10.82 8.96
N ALA A 303 -10.51 10.95 9.46
CA ALA A 303 -9.97 12.24 9.85
C ALA A 303 -9.79 13.18 8.64
N ILE A 304 -9.20 12.69 7.54
CA ILE A 304 -8.98 13.47 6.31
C ILE A 304 -10.32 13.97 5.75
N VAL A 305 -11.33 13.09 5.65
CA VAL A 305 -12.65 13.49 5.13
C VAL A 305 -13.35 14.48 6.08
N ALA A 306 -13.22 14.30 7.39
CA ALA A 306 -13.81 15.23 8.36
C ALA A 306 -13.17 16.64 8.29
N GLU A 307 -11.89 16.73 7.94
CA GLU A 307 -11.19 18.01 7.78
C GLU A 307 -11.70 18.84 6.59
N PHE A 308 -12.33 18.23 5.58
CA PHE A 308 -12.95 18.95 4.47
C PHE A 308 -14.13 19.86 4.92
N PHE A 309 -14.77 19.54 6.04
CA PHE A 309 -15.96 20.24 6.53
C PHE A 309 -15.67 21.33 7.57
N GLY A 310 -14.44 21.46 7.99
CA GLY A 310 -14.04 22.52 8.92
C GLY A 310 -12.87 22.09 9.80
N THR A 311 -11.83 22.87 9.74
CA THR A 311 -10.60 22.65 10.50
C THR A 311 -9.92 24.00 10.73
N PRO A 312 -8.99 24.13 11.70
CA PRO A 312 -8.01 25.20 11.70
C PRO A 312 -7.22 25.13 10.38
N ILE A 313 -6.52 26.19 10.03
CA ILE A 313 -5.79 26.37 8.75
C ILE A 313 -4.63 25.33 8.58
N VAL A 314 -4.71 24.18 9.26
CA VAL A 314 -3.67 23.12 9.31
C VAL A 314 -4.36 21.75 9.29
N GLY A 315 -3.84 20.83 8.53
CA GLY A 315 -4.30 19.43 8.43
C GLY A 315 -4.24 18.90 7.01
N ILE A 316 -3.96 17.60 6.86
CA ILE A 316 -3.80 16.91 5.56
C ILE A 316 -5.05 17.09 4.69
N GLY A 317 -6.24 16.84 5.24
CA GLY A 317 -7.49 16.98 4.50
C GLY A 317 -7.82 18.43 4.15
N PHE A 318 -7.56 19.37 5.06
CA PHE A 318 -7.69 20.79 4.77
C PHE A 318 -6.77 21.24 3.63
N ARG A 319 -5.50 20.83 3.68
CA ARG A 319 -4.53 21.16 2.65
C ARG A 319 -4.95 20.60 1.29
N ILE A 320 -5.32 19.33 1.25
CA ILE A 320 -5.84 18.70 0.03
C ILE A 320 -7.02 19.51 -0.54
N SER A 321 -8.02 19.85 0.26
CA SER A 321 -9.19 20.58 -0.18
C SER A 321 -8.87 21.97 -0.73
N THR A 322 -7.98 22.71 -0.05
CA THR A 322 -7.60 24.08 -0.46
C THR A 322 -6.70 24.09 -1.68
N GLU A 323 -5.73 23.17 -1.78
CA GLU A 323 -4.79 23.11 -2.89
C GLU A 323 -5.45 22.55 -4.17
N VAL A 324 -6.45 21.67 -4.07
CA VAL A 324 -7.32 21.31 -5.20
C VAL A 324 -8.03 22.54 -5.76
N GLY A 325 -8.60 23.39 -4.88
CA GLY A 325 -9.25 24.63 -5.30
C GLY A 325 -8.30 25.65 -5.95
N ARG A 326 -7.02 25.58 -5.63
CA ARG A 326 -5.93 26.39 -6.24
C ARG A 326 -5.30 25.78 -7.47
N MET A 327 -5.74 24.57 -7.87
CA MET A 327 -5.13 23.78 -8.96
C MET A 327 -3.65 23.41 -8.73
N ASN A 328 -3.23 23.32 -7.47
CA ASN A 328 -1.86 23.02 -7.04
C ASN A 328 -1.70 21.55 -6.69
N LEU A 329 -1.86 20.68 -7.70
CA LEU A 329 -1.97 19.24 -7.49
C LEU A 329 -0.67 18.57 -7.03
N ASP A 330 0.48 19.19 -7.25
CA ASP A 330 1.75 18.71 -6.70
C ASP A 330 1.76 18.68 -5.17
N MET A 331 1.18 19.72 -4.52
CA MET A 331 1.01 19.75 -3.07
C MET A 331 -0.04 18.73 -2.59
N VAL A 332 -1.14 18.58 -3.34
CA VAL A 332 -2.17 17.55 -3.04
C VAL A 332 -1.56 16.16 -3.02
N TRP A 333 -0.76 15.81 -4.02
CA TRP A 333 -0.10 14.50 -4.08
C TRP A 333 1.01 14.34 -3.01
N ALA A 334 1.68 15.44 -2.63
CA ALA A 334 2.62 15.42 -1.51
C ALA A 334 1.91 15.08 -0.19
N GLU A 335 0.74 15.66 0.09
CA GLU A 335 -0.09 15.33 1.26
C GLU A 335 -0.63 13.89 1.22
N ILE A 336 -1.09 13.42 0.05
CA ILE A 336 -1.50 12.02 -0.14
C ILE A 336 -0.32 11.08 0.15
N THR A 337 0.90 11.46 -0.22
CA THR A 337 2.10 10.66 0.08
C THR A 337 2.36 10.59 1.58
N VAL A 338 2.23 11.71 2.32
CA VAL A 338 2.32 11.72 3.79
C VAL A 338 1.28 10.80 4.41
N ALA A 339 0.02 10.90 3.96
CA ALA A 339 -1.06 10.05 4.43
C ALA A 339 -0.79 8.56 4.16
N ALA A 340 -0.30 8.23 2.94
CA ALA A 340 0.04 6.86 2.56
C ALA A 340 1.18 6.28 3.40
N ILE A 341 2.21 7.07 3.69
CA ILE A 341 3.32 6.67 4.57
C ILE A 341 2.79 6.43 5.99
N ALA A 342 2.01 7.37 6.54
CA ALA A 342 1.45 7.26 7.89
C ALA A 342 0.56 6.01 8.04
N GLY A 343 -0.34 5.78 7.07
CA GLY A 343 -1.19 4.59 7.04
C GLY A 343 -0.41 3.28 6.93
N SER A 344 0.60 3.25 6.04
CA SER A 344 1.45 2.07 5.84
C SER A 344 2.29 1.75 7.08
N VAL A 345 2.87 2.76 7.72
CA VAL A 345 3.66 2.60 8.95
C VAL A 345 2.76 2.10 10.09
N SER A 346 1.57 2.67 10.25
CA SER A 346 0.60 2.26 11.28
C SER A 346 0.16 0.81 11.09
N TYR A 347 -0.21 0.43 9.86
CA TYR A 347 -0.57 -0.94 9.51
C TYR A 347 0.59 -1.91 9.75
N GLY A 348 1.79 -1.53 9.32
CA GLY A 348 3.01 -2.32 9.50
C GLY A 348 3.36 -2.53 10.97
N ALA A 349 3.27 -1.48 11.79
CA ALA A 349 3.50 -1.56 13.24
C ALA A 349 2.50 -2.51 13.91
N LEU A 350 1.21 -2.40 13.59
CA LEU A 350 0.18 -3.30 14.10
C LEU A 350 0.41 -4.76 13.64
N SER A 351 0.84 -4.96 12.40
CA SER A 351 1.16 -6.30 11.87
C SER A 351 2.37 -6.92 12.59
N LEU A 352 3.38 -6.12 12.95
CA LEU A 352 4.51 -6.57 13.74
C LEU A 352 4.10 -6.94 15.17
N ILE A 353 3.29 -6.10 15.82
CA ILE A 353 2.76 -6.38 17.16
C ILE A 353 1.90 -7.66 17.15
N GLU A 354 1.00 -7.80 16.16
CA GLU A 354 0.21 -9.01 15.98
C GLU A 354 1.11 -10.24 15.91
N ARG A 355 2.15 -10.21 15.09
CA ARG A 355 3.07 -11.33 14.92
C ARG A 355 3.77 -11.73 16.22
N LEU A 356 4.09 -10.76 17.05
CA LEU A 356 4.70 -11.01 18.37
C LEU A 356 3.70 -11.62 19.35
N VAL A 357 2.47 -11.12 19.37
CA VAL A 357 1.44 -11.52 20.33
C VAL A 357 0.76 -12.84 19.94
N THR A 358 0.61 -13.11 18.64
CA THR A 358 -0.13 -14.27 18.11
C THR A 358 0.78 -15.34 17.51
N ALA A 359 2.10 -15.30 17.73
CA ALA A 359 3.07 -16.28 17.21
C ALA A 359 2.76 -17.74 17.60
N TRP A 360 2.09 -17.95 18.74
CA TRP A 360 1.67 -19.25 19.24
C TRP A 360 0.44 -19.82 18.50
N HIS A 361 -0.36 -19.00 17.81
CA HIS A 361 -1.62 -19.39 17.20
C HIS A 361 -1.39 -20.27 15.95
N PRO A 362 -2.19 -21.36 15.74
CA PRO A 362 -2.01 -22.29 14.62
C PRO A 362 -1.98 -21.64 13.23
N SER A 363 -2.73 -20.55 13.02
CA SER A 363 -2.76 -19.81 11.75
C SER A 363 -1.40 -19.30 11.30
N TYR A 364 -0.45 -19.08 12.22
CA TYR A 364 0.89 -18.61 11.91
C TYR A 364 1.89 -19.77 11.70
N ARG A 365 1.64 -20.94 12.29
CA ARG A 365 2.52 -22.11 12.13
C ARG A 365 2.41 -22.75 10.75
N LEU A 366 1.22 -22.73 10.14
CA LEU A 366 0.98 -23.30 8.81
C LEU A 366 1.63 -22.50 7.67
N LYS A 367 2.07 -21.27 7.91
CA LYS A 367 2.70 -20.41 6.90
C LYS A 367 4.22 -20.60 6.82
N ASN A 368 4.82 -21.29 7.76
CA ASN A 368 6.28 -21.51 7.85
C ASN A 368 6.70 -22.95 7.47
N ASN A 369 5.77 -23.79 7.08
CA ASN A 369 5.98 -25.10 6.44
C ASN A 369 5.58 -25.03 4.97
#